data_c0bf9a2f24086de18c4af3bc601b2652
#
_entry.id   c0bf9a2f24086de18c4af3bc601b2652
#
_cell.length_a   1.000
_cell.length_b   1.000
_cell.length_c   1.000
_cell.angle_alpha   90.00
_cell.angle_beta   90.00
_cell.angle_gamma   90.00
#
_symmetry.space_group_name_H-M   'P 1'
#
loop_
_entity.id
_entity.type
_entity.pdbx_description
1 polymer ?
#
loop_
_entity_poly.entity_id
_entity_poly.type
_entity_poly.pdbx_seq_one_letter_code
_entity_poly.pdbx_strand_id
1 'polypeptide(L)'
;MDASYAEVYSYTNAVLALIAKQDISAEDAAWITSETVSSFRDHINPGFLEYRKATNAQHASAVVEWSDAGPNSYRDVNGREYIDCLGGFGIFNVGHRHPKVIKAVTDQLRRQPLHSQDLLDPLRAMLAKTLAMLTPKGLDYAFFCNSGTETVEAALKLARAFDPAKQTIVCATKGFHGKSYGALSASAKAEFRRPFGAMLPNIEHVPFNDLRALRRMLHTCKMVGEDVGAILLEPIQGEGGVNIPADDYLPGVRALCDEYGALLLLDEVQTGMGRTGRMFCCEHYGVVPDILCLAKAFGGGVVPAGACIGTKAVFSRLFKNPFLHTTTFGGNPVACAAAMATINVLLEEHLPERAGRMGERMLNGIQSAVRNHPDLVVDARGKGLLMAIEFKDDRTGFELGKQMLERGVLVSGTLVNARVIRFEPPLTITHEQADYVCAALGSSLQAMSTLAKTG
;
A
#
# COMPACT_ATOMS: atom_id res chain seq x y z
N MET A 1 22.33 17.58 35.01
CA MET A 1 21.22 16.86 34.35
C MET A 1 20.49 16.11 35.46
N ASP A 2 19.16 16.24 35.53
CA ASP A 2 18.34 15.46 36.45
C ASP A 2 18.57 13.97 36.23
N ALA A 3 18.55 13.14 37.29
CA ALA A 3 18.85 11.69 37.18
C ALA A 3 17.94 10.98 36.18
N SER A 4 16.66 11.38 36.05
CA SER A 4 15.70 10.85 35.09
C SER A 4 16.09 11.12 33.62
N TYR A 5 16.65 12.30 33.35
CA TYR A 5 17.12 12.62 31.98
C TYR A 5 18.50 12.03 31.67
N ALA A 6 19.32 11.72 32.68
CA ALA A 6 20.60 11.08 32.47
C ALA A 6 20.46 9.65 31.90
N GLU A 7 19.46 8.90 32.38
CA GLU A 7 19.15 7.56 31.85
C GLU A 7 18.66 7.64 30.40
N VAL A 8 17.73 8.53 30.07
CA VAL A 8 17.24 8.76 28.71
C VAL A 8 18.39 9.16 27.78
N TYR A 9 19.27 10.04 28.22
CA TYR A 9 20.44 10.46 27.44
C TYR A 9 21.40 9.32 27.17
N SER A 10 21.68 8.47 28.16
CA SER A 10 22.52 7.28 27.97
C SER A 10 21.90 6.30 26.97
N TYR A 11 20.60 6.02 27.11
CA TYR A 11 19.88 5.13 26.21
C TYR A 11 19.87 5.63 24.76
N THR A 12 19.53 6.91 24.56
CA THR A 12 19.53 7.49 23.20
C THR A 12 20.90 7.50 22.56
N ASN A 13 21.98 7.71 23.32
CA ASN A 13 23.35 7.59 22.79
C ASN A 13 23.69 6.16 22.36
N ALA A 14 23.26 5.14 23.11
CA ALA A 14 23.46 3.74 22.73
C ALA A 14 22.73 3.41 21.42
N VAL A 15 21.48 3.87 21.27
CA VAL A 15 20.70 3.69 20.04
C VAL A 15 21.33 4.43 18.85
N LEU A 16 21.78 5.68 19.04
CA LEU A 16 22.47 6.44 17.97
C LEU A 16 23.79 5.78 17.55
N ALA A 17 24.53 5.20 18.50
CA ALA A 17 25.75 4.44 18.19
C ALA A 17 25.45 3.20 17.35
N LEU A 18 24.32 2.50 17.61
CA LEU A 18 23.88 1.39 16.76
C LEU A 18 23.51 1.83 15.35
N ILE A 19 22.75 2.92 15.22
CA ILE A 19 22.36 3.48 13.90
C ILE A 19 23.60 3.78 13.03
N ALA A 20 24.70 4.18 13.65
CA ALA A 20 25.95 4.50 12.96
C ALA A 20 26.75 3.25 12.52
N LYS A 21 26.43 2.05 13.04
CA LYS A 21 27.12 0.80 12.67
C LYS A 21 26.66 0.30 11.32
N GLN A 22 27.62 -0.08 10.47
CA GLN A 22 27.32 -0.82 9.23
C GLN A 22 27.13 -2.31 9.52
N ASP A 23 28.01 -2.87 10.36
CA ASP A 23 27.96 -4.26 10.81
C ASP A 23 27.74 -4.31 12.32
N ILE A 24 26.97 -5.31 12.76
CA ILE A 24 26.68 -5.53 14.18
C ILE A 24 27.33 -6.82 14.67
N SER A 25 27.76 -6.80 15.94
CA SER A 25 28.30 -7.99 16.60
C SER A 25 27.17 -8.94 17.05
N ALA A 26 27.53 -10.17 17.43
CA ALA A 26 26.58 -11.11 18.03
C ALA A 26 25.98 -10.55 19.34
N GLU A 27 26.74 -9.76 20.10
CA GLU A 27 26.29 -9.09 21.32
C GLU A 27 25.26 -8.00 21.00
N ASP A 28 25.54 -7.17 19.97
CA ASP A 28 24.55 -6.18 19.47
C ASP A 28 23.28 -6.87 19.03
N ALA A 29 23.35 -7.96 18.25
CA ALA A 29 22.20 -8.70 17.76
C ALA A 29 21.34 -9.27 18.91
N ALA A 30 21.98 -9.80 19.94
CA ALA A 30 21.29 -10.29 21.14
C ALA A 30 20.59 -9.16 21.90
N TRP A 31 21.27 -8.04 22.08
CA TRP A 31 20.69 -6.86 22.73
C TRP A 31 19.54 -6.28 21.93
N ILE A 32 19.70 -6.07 20.61
CA ILE A 32 18.65 -5.58 19.72
C ILE A 32 17.41 -6.48 19.77
N THR A 33 17.61 -7.80 19.74
CA THR A 33 16.48 -8.76 19.79
C THR A 33 15.72 -8.65 21.11
N SER A 34 16.44 -8.66 22.24
CA SER A 34 15.85 -8.55 23.58
C SER A 34 15.10 -7.23 23.74
N GLU A 35 15.76 -6.12 23.39
CA GLU A 35 15.20 -4.78 23.51
C GLU A 35 13.99 -4.58 22.62
N THR A 36 14.04 -5.08 21.36
CA THR A 36 12.90 -5.00 20.44
C THR A 36 11.68 -5.76 20.98
N VAL A 37 11.86 -7.00 21.43
CA VAL A 37 10.75 -7.81 21.94
C VAL A 37 10.15 -7.20 23.20
N SER A 38 10.99 -6.74 24.16
CA SER A 38 10.51 -6.11 25.40
C SER A 38 9.79 -4.80 25.09
N SER A 39 10.34 -3.95 24.22
CA SER A 39 9.72 -2.67 23.87
C SER A 39 8.40 -2.84 23.13
N PHE A 40 8.28 -3.82 22.23
CA PHE A 40 7.00 -4.14 21.58
C PHE A 40 5.95 -4.59 22.62
N ARG A 41 6.34 -5.45 23.58
CA ARG A 41 5.46 -5.93 24.64
C ARG A 41 5.00 -4.79 25.57
N ASP A 42 5.95 -3.97 26.02
CA ASP A 42 5.73 -3.06 27.15
C ASP A 42 5.33 -1.64 26.70
N HIS A 43 5.66 -1.23 25.46
CA HIS A 43 5.52 0.16 25.02
C HIS A 43 4.79 0.34 23.69
N ILE A 44 4.62 -0.73 22.87
CA ILE A 44 3.92 -0.62 21.59
C ILE A 44 2.60 -1.38 21.63
N ASN A 45 2.63 -2.71 21.54
CA ASN A 45 1.43 -3.53 21.58
C ASN A 45 1.81 -5.01 21.69
N PRO A 46 1.55 -5.68 22.81
CA PRO A 46 1.86 -7.11 22.99
C PRO A 46 1.15 -8.03 21.97
N GLY A 47 -0.04 -7.66 21.51
CA GLY A 47 -0.76 -8.41 20.48
C GLY A 47 -0.03 -8.50 19.14
N PHE A 48 0.90 -7.57 18.85
CA PHE A 48 1.76 -7.70 17.66
C PHE A 48 2.68 -8.93 17.76
N LEU A 49 3.22 -9.23 18.94
CA LEU A 49 4.10 -10.38 19.12
C LEU A 49 3.34 -11.69 18.92
N GLU A 50 2.11 -11.78 19.41
CA GLU A 50 1.25 -12.95 19.25
C GLU A 50 0.83 -13.19 17.78
N TYR A 51 0.57 -12.10 17.07
CA TYR A 51 0.10 -12.15 15.70
C TYR A 51 1.24 -12.37 14.69
N ARG A 52 2.49 -11.93 14.99
CA ARG A 52 3.60 -12.01 14.04
C ARG A 52 4.12 -13.43 13.86
N LYS A 53 4.24 -13.86 12.60
CA LYS A 53 4.79 -15.15 12.19
C LYS A 53 6.27 -15.32 12.57
N ALA A 54 6.96 -14.19 12.72
CA ALA A 54 8.38 -14.09 13.05
C ALA A 54 8.69 -14.36 14.53
N THR A 55 7.68 -14.55 15.39
CA THR A 55 7.85 -14.85 16.81
C THR A 55 7.32 -16.25 17.13
N ASN A 56 7.97 -16.95 18.08
CA ASN A 56 7.43 -18.18 18.63
C ASN A 56 6.36 -17.88 19.70
N ALA A 57 5.63 -18.91 20.15
CA ALA A 57 4.54 -18.77 21.13
C ALA A 57 4.99 -18.19 22.48
N GLN A 58 6.26 -18.37 22.87
CA GLN A 58 6.83 -17.85 24.11
C GLN A 58 7.60 -16.54 23.90
N HIS A 59 7.66 -16.02 22.69
CA HIS A 59 8.51 -14.89 22.31
C HIS A 59 10.01 -15.08 22.66
N ALA A 60 10.43 -16.34 22.85
CA ALA A 60 11.81 -16.67 23.20
C ALA A 60 12.77 -16.53 22.00
N SER A 61 12.24 -16.60 20.79
CA SER A 61 12.97 -16.27 19.56
C SER A 61 12.10 -15.41 18.65
N ALA A 62 12.69 -14.39 18.07
CA ALA A 62 12.05 -13.50 17.11
C ALA A 62 12.98 -13.25 15.93
N VAL A 63 12.40 -13.18 14.71
CA VAL A 63 13.12 -12.65 13.55
C VAL A 63 12.96 -11.13 13.60
N VAL A 64 14.06 -10.45 13.93
CA VAL A 64 14.11 -8.98 14.03
C VAL A 64 14.80 -8.45 12.78
N GLU A 65 14.07 -7.63 12.02
CA GLU A 65 14.61 -6.97 10.83
C GLU A 65 15.71 -6.00 11.21
N TRP A 66 16.81 -5.98 10.44
CA TRP A 66 17.92 -5.07 10.67
C TRP A 66 18.22 -4.18 9.49
N SER A 67 18.37 -4.75 8.30
CA SER A 67 18.79 -4.01 7.11
C SER A 67 18.27 -4.64 5.82
N ASP A 68 18.42 -3.91 4.72
CA ASP A 68 18.24 -4.50 3.39
C ASP A 68 19.47 -5.36 3.03
N ALA A 69 19.21 -6.51 2.39
CA ALA A 69 20.26 -7.40 1.85
C ALA A 69 20.48 -7.19 0.34
N GLY A 70 19.79 -6.19 -0.24
CA GLY A 70 19.79 -5.88 -1.67
C GLY A 70 18.47 -5.21 -2.06
N PRO A 71 18.22 -5.00 -3.35
CA PRO A 71 17.01 -4.29 -3.80
C PRO A 71 15.70 -5.05 -3.54
N ASN A 72 15.76 -6.35 -3.27
CA ASN A 72 14.57 -7.21 -3.17
C ASN A 72 14.58 -8.11 -1.92
N SER A 73 15.41 -7.81 -0.94
CA SER A 73 15.61 -8.69 0.21
C SER A 73 15.90 -7.92 1.48
N TYR A 74 15.43 -8.45 2.61
CA TYR A 74 15.75 -8.02 3.96
C TYR A 74 16.84 -8.92 4.58
N ARG A 75 17.52 -8.38 5.59
CA ARG A 75 18.41 -9.13 6.47
C ARG A 75 18.00 -8.92 7.91
N ASP A 76 17.90 -10.01 8.68
CA ASP A 76 17.66 -9.94 10.10
C ASP A 76 18.95 -9.64 10.90
N VAL A 77 18.80 -9.39 12.19
CA VAL A 77 19.91 -9.11 13.10
C VAL A 77 20.94 -10.25 13.20
N ASN A 78 20.58 -11.48 12.81
CA ASN A 78 21.46 -12.66 12.77
C ASN A 78 22.12 -12.87 11.40
N GLY A 79 21.89 -11.96 10.46
CA GLY A 79 22.49 -12.00 9.12
C GLY A 79 21.74 -12.88 8.11
N ARG A 80 20.61 -13.49 8.47
CA ARG A 80 19.81 -14.29 7.55
C ARG A 80 19.04 -13.40 6.59
N GLU A 81 19.04 -13.77 5.32
CA GLU A 81 18.38 -13.04 4.25
C GLU A 81 17.00 -13.63 3.90
N TYR A 82 16.07 -12.74 3.50
CA TYR A 82 14.72 -13.07 3.14
C TYR A 82 14.33 -12.31 1.87
N ILE A 83 13.92 -13.03 0.82
CA ILE A 83 13.35 -12.42 -0.39
C ILE A 83 12.04 -11.73 -0.01
N ASP A 84 11.91 -10.46 -0.37
CA ASP A 84 10.73 -9.66 -0.06
C ASP A 84 9.61 -9.90 -1.07
N CYS A 85 8.61 -10.70 -0.70
CA CYS A 85 7.34 -10.81 -1.40
C CYS A 85 6.17 -10.18 -0.60
N LEU A 86 6.47 -9.44 0.48
CA LEU A 86 5.55 -8.57 1.18
C LEU A 86 5.54 -7.16 0.58
N GLY A 87 6.72 -6.69 0.13
CA GLY A 87 6.90 -5.40 -0.56
C GLY A 87 6.53 -4.18 0.29
N GLY A 88 6.53 -4.31 1.64
CA GLY A 88 6.02 -3.27 2.52
C GLY A 88 4.57 -2.88 2.22
N PHE A 89 3.75 -3.81 1.75
CA PHE A 89 2.39 -3.56 1.25
C PHE A 89 2.36 -2.66 -0.01
N GLY A 90 3.40 -2.74 -0.86
CA GLY A 90 3.51 -2.00 -2.11
C GLY A 90 4.29 -0.69 -2.03
N ILE A 91 5.21 -0.51 -1.05
CA ILE A 91 6.06 0.68 -0.97
C ILE A 91 7.37 0.55 -1.75
N PHE A 92 7.87 -0.67 -2.00
CA PHE A 92 9.19 -0.91 -2.59
C PHE A 92 9.17 -1.21 -4.09
N ASN A 93 8.32 -0.52 -4.87
CA ASN A 93 8.24 -0.76 -6.32
C ASN A 93 9.59 -0.62 -7.03
N VAL A 94 10.40 0.37 -6.67
CA VAL A 94 11.75 0.57 -7.25
C VAL A 94 12.86 -0.23 -6.54
N GLY A 95 12.48 -1.14 -5.64
CA GLY A 95 13.42 -1.87 -4.79
C GLY A 95 13.79 -1.10 -3.52
N HIS A 96 14.47 -1.81 -2.61
CA HIS A 96 14.94 -1.22 -1.36
C HIS A 96 16.09 -0.26 -1.64
N ARG A 97 16.04 0.94 -1.06
CA ARG A 97 17.11 1.95 -1.11
C ARG A 97 17.69 2.17 -2.51
N HIS A 98 16.84 2.34 -3.52
CA HIS A 98 17.32 2.58 -4.89
C HIS A 98 18.33 3.73 -4.93
N PRO A 99 19.55 3.55 -5.53
CA PRO A 99 20.66 4.52 -5.44
C PRO A 99 20.27 5.93 -5.90
N LYS A 100 19.47 6.06 -6.97
CA LYS A 100 19.01 7.37 -7.45
C LYS A 100 18.06 8.04 -6.47
N VAL A 101 17.17 7.29 -5.81
CA VAL A 101 16.26 7.84 -4.81
C VAL A 101 17.04 8.29 -3.59
N ILE A 102 17.94 7.44 -3.06
CA ILE A 102 18.82 7.79 -1.93
C ILE A 102 19.65 9.04 -2.27
N LYS A 103 20.25 9.10 -3.46
CA LYS A 103 21.05 10.26 -3.89
C LYS A 103 20.20 11.53 -3.90
N ALA A 104 19.03 11.51 -4.52
CA ALA A 104 18.14 12.69 -4.61
C ALA A 104 17.71 13.19 -3.22
N VAL A 105 17.35 12.26 -2.33
CA VAL A 105 17.00 12.57 -0.93
C VAL A 105 18.20 13.16 -0.19
N THR A 106 19.38 12.56 -0.28
CA THR A 106 20.59 13.04 0.39
C THR A 106 21.01 14.42 -0.10
N ASP A 107 20.99 14.65 -1.41
CA ASP A 107 21.32 15.96 -1.99
C ASP A 107 20.32 17.04 -1.53
N GLN A 108 19.03 16.68 -1.44
CA GLN A 108 18.00 17.58 -0.95
C GLN A 108 18.14 17.87 0.55
N LEU A 109 18.48 16.87 1.36
CA LEU A 109 18.75 17.06 2.78
C LEU A 109 19.90 18.03 3.05
N ARG A 110 20.96 17.99 2.22
CA ARG A 110 22.09 18.92 2.29
C ARG A 110 21.71 20.35 1.94
N ARG A 111 20.71 20.54 1.07
CA ARG A 111 20.26 21.86 0.65
C ARG A 111 19.17 22.41 1.59
N GLN A 112 18.08 21.66 1.77
CA GLN A 112 16.92 22.07 2.57
C GLN A 112 15.99 20.87 2.81
N PRO A 113 15.85 20.38 4.03
CA PRO A 113 14.99 19.23 4.31
C PRO A 113 13.49 19.57 4.20
N LEU A 114 13.08 20.71 4.76
CA LEU A 114 11.69 21.17 4.81
C LEU A 114 11.58 22.62 4.29
N HIS A 115 10.39 23.01 3.84
CA HIS A 115 10.11 24.36 3.35
C HIS A 115 9.56 25.28 4.47
N SER A 116 9.54 26.59 4.22
CA SER A 116 9.06 27.60 5.17
C SER A 116 7.54 27.62 5.35
N GLN A 117 6.76 26.95 4.51
CA GLN A 117 5.31 27.00 4.37
C GLN A 117 4.76 28.29 3.71
N ASP A 118 5.50 29.37 3.76
CA ASP A 118 5.08 30.69 3.33
C ASP A 118 5.62 31.06 1.93
N LEU A 119 6.82 30.57 1.60
CA LEU A 119 7.43 30.78 0.30
C LEU A 119 7.04 29.65 -0.69
N LEU A 120 7.05 29.98 -2.00
CA LEU A 120 6.80 28.99 -3.04
C LEU A 120 7.94 27.97 -3.12
N ASP A 121 7.61 26.69 -2.93
CA ASP A 121 8.56 25.59 -3.05
C ASP A 121 8.68 25.14 -4.51
N PRO A 122 9.89 25.20 -5.13
CA PRO A 122 10.08 24.85 -6.53
C PRO A 122 9.88 23.36 -6.80
N LEU A 123 10.30 22.45 -5.89
CA LEU A 123 10.16 21.01 -6.12
C LEU A 123 8.71 20.56 -6.05
N ARG A 124 7.92 21.14 -5.12
CA ARG A 124 6.47 20.90 -5.07
C ARG A 124 5.79 21.30 -6.40
N ALA A 125 6.13 22.48 -6.93
CA ALA A 125 5.58 22.96 -8.19
C ALA A 125 6.00 22.07 -9.38
N MET A 126 7.28 21.69 -9.44
CA MET A 126 7.82 20.83 -10.49
C MET A 126 7.24 19.40 -10.41
N LEU A 127 7.06 18.84 -9.21
CA LEU A 127 6.42 17.54 -9.03
C LEU A 127 4.93 17.59 -9.45
N ALA A 128 4.20 18.65 -9.13
CA ALA A 128 2.82 18.81 -9.59
C ALA A 128 2.74 18.83 -11.12
N LYS A 129 3.65 19.57 -11.78
CA LYS A 129 3.76 19.55 -13.24
C LYS A 129 4.11 18.16 -13.79
N THR A 130 5.03 17.44 -13.14
CA THR A 130 5.40 16.07 -13.55
C THR A 130 4.21 15.13 -13.46
N LEU A 131 3.41 15.22 -12.38
CA LEU A 131 2.19 14.41 -12.23
C LEU A 131 1.15 14.75 -13.30
N ALA A 132 0.93 16.03 -13.62
CA ALA A 132 0.03 16.42 -14.71
C ALA A 132 0.48 15.91 -16.09
N MET A 133 1.79 15.70 -16.29
CA MET A 133 2.33 15.10 -17.52
C MET A 133 2.23 13.56 -17.52
N LEU A 134 2.26 12.94 -16.36
CA LEU A 134 2.34 11.49 -16.18
C LEU A 134 0.96 10.83 -16.10
N THR A 135 0.01 11.46 -15.40
CA THR A 135 -1.33 10.93 -15.17
C THR A 135 -2.22 11.00 -16.41
N PRO A 136 -3.31 10.24 -16.47
CA PRO A 136 -4.29 10.38 -17.54
C PRO A 136 -4.72 11.84 -17.76
N LYS A 137 -4.90 12.24 -19.02
CA LYS A 137 -5.18 13.63 -19.40
C LYS A 137 -6.39 14.22 -18.65
N GLY A 138 -6.23 15.44 -18.16
CA GLY A 138 -7.24 16.19 -17.42
C GLY A 138 -7.05 16.17 -15.90
N LEU A 139 -6.12 15.36 -15.39
CA LEU A 139 -5.71 15.36 -13.99
C LEU A 139 -4.53 16.33 -13.79
N ASP A 140 -4.81 17.63 -13.77
CA ASP A 140 -3.79 18.68 -13.87
C ASP A 140 -3.41 19.29 -12.52
N TYR A 141 -4.13 18.97 -11.43
CA TYR A 141 -3.93 19.58 -10.12
C TYR A 141 -3.61 18.52 -9.08
N ALA A 142 -2.68 18.83 -8.19
CA ALA A 142 -2.27 17.91 -7.12
C ALA A 142 -2.30 18.59 -5.76
N PHE A 143 -2.81 17.87 -4.75
CA PHE A 143 -2.65 18.15 -3.34
C PHE A 143 -1.73 17.08 -2.75
N PHE A 144 -0.61 17.49 -2.17
CA PHE A 144 0.37 16.56 -1.62
C PHE A 144 0.09 16.26 -0.15
N CYS A 145 0.30 15.00 0.23
CA CYS A 145 0.10 14.46 1.56
C CYS A 145 1.32 13.60 1.95
N ASN A 146 1.23 12.90 3.10
CA ASN A 146 2.31 12.05 3.59
C ASN A 146 1.94 10.56 3.62
N SER A 147 0.67 10.23 3.42
CA SER A 147 0.16 8.85 3.51
C SER A 147 -1.04 8.61 2.60
N GLY A 148 -1.36 7.33 2.34
CA GLY A 148 -2.54 6.95 1.57
C GLY A 148 -3.86 7.36 2.23
N THR A 149 -3.94 7.25 3.56
CA THR A 149 -5.16 7.67 4.28
C THR A 149 -5.40 9.17 4.13
N GLU A 150 -4.34 10.01 4.17
CA GLU A 150 -4.47 11.46 3.94
C GLU A 150 -4.88 11.79 2.49
N THR A 151 -4.42 11.03 1.49
CA THR A 151 -4.86 11.25 0.10
C THR A 151 -6.34 10.93 -0.08
N VAL A 152 -6.83 9.88 0.58
CA VAL A 152 -8.25 9.54 0.59
C VAL A 152 -9.07 10.60 1.32
N GLU A 153 -8.61 11.08 2.50
CA GLU A 153 -9.27 12.20 3.21
C GLU A 153 -9.39 13.44 2.31
N ALA A 154 -8.32 13.77 1.58
CA ALA A 154 -8.34 14.87 0.61
C ALA A 154 -9.36 14.63 -0.49
N ALA A 155 -9.41 13.41 -1.07
CA ALA A 155 -10.35 13.04 -2.12
C ALA A 155 -11.81 13.14 -1.65
N LEU A 156 -12.13 12.61 -0.45
CA LEU A 156 -13.47 12.71 0.15
C LEU A 156 -13.89 14.15 0.38
N LYS A 157 -12.99 14.99 0.92
CA LYS A 157 -13.24 16.41 1.15
C LYS A 157 -13.44 17.19 -0.15
N LEU A 158 -12.60 16.95 -1.16
CA LEU A 158 -12.72 17.58 -2.48
C LEU A 158 -14.03 17.20 -3.17
N ALA A 159 -14.41 15.91 -3.11
CA ALA A 159 -15.67 15.44 -3.67
C ALA A 159 -16.90 16.13 -3.03
N ARG A 160 -16.94 16.23 -1.71
CA ARG A 160 -18.01 16.92 -0.98
C ARG A 160 -18.01 18.45 -1.20
N ALA A 161 -16.83 19.06 -1.33
CA ALA A 161 -16.70 20.48 -1.63
C ALA A 161 -17.07 20.82 -3.08
N PHE A 162 -16.92 19.86 -4.00
CA PHE A 162 -17.25 20.03 -5.43
C PHE A 162 -18.73 20.33 -5.62
N ASP A 163 -19.60 19.51 -5.05
CA ASP A 163 -21.06 19.73 -5.03
C ASP A 163 -21.63 19.55 -3.62
N PRO A 164 -21.82 20.63 -2.86
CA PRO A 164 -22.33 20.55 -1.49
C PRO A 164 -23.76 19.98 -1.37
N ALA A 165 -24.52 19.92 -2.46
CA ALA A 165 -25.82 19.28 -2.46
C ALA A 165 -25.74 17.74 -2.55
N LYS A 166 -24.62 17.18 -3.00
CA LYS A 166 -24.40 15.75 -3.20
C LYS A 166 -23.38 15.21 -2.21
N GLN A 167 -23.79 14.95 -0.98
CA GLN A 167 -22.88 14.55 0.11
C GLN A 167 -22.63 13.04 0.19
N THR A 168 -23.45 12.22 -0.48
CA THR A 168 -23.34 10.76 -0.43
C THR A 168 -22.16 10.26 -1.30
N ILE A 169 -21.34 9.40 -0.72
CA ILE A 169 -20.23 8.73 -1.39
C ILE A 169 -20.46 7.23 -1.33
N VAL A 170 -20.38 6.56 -2.49
CA VAL A 170 -20.53 5.12 -2.61
C VAL A 170 -19.15 4.47 -2.71
N CYS A 171 -18.92 3.45 -1.86
CA CYS A 171 -17.71 2.64 -1.82
C CYS A 171 -18.04 1.18 -2.11
N ALA A 172 -17.02 0.33 -2.27
CA ALA A 172 -17.22 -1.10 -2.46
C ALA A 172 -17.04 -1.91 -1.17
N THR A 173 -17.80 -2.99 -1.01
CA THR A 173 -17.54 -4.00 0.02
C THR A 173 -16.13 -4.58 -0.15
N LYS A 174 -15.49 -4.98 0.96
CA LYS A 174 -14.10 -5.39 1.04
C LYS A 174 -13.07 -4.31 0.66
N GLY A 175 -13.47 -3.07 0.36
CA GLY A 175 -12.58 -1.95 0.11
C GLY A 175 -11.76 -1.57 1.35
N PHE A 176 -10.51 -1.12 1.12
CA PHE A 176 -9.64 -0.60 2.17
C PHE A 176 -9.01 0.72 1.70
N HIS A 177 -9.34 1.81 2.41
CA HIS A 177 -8.93 3.16 2.03
C HIS A 177 -8.11 3.89 3.10
N GLY A 178 -7.82 3.22 4.21
CA GLY A 178 -7.06 3.78 5.33
C GLY A 178 -7.78 3.64 6.67
N LYS A 179 -7.18 4.20 7.72
CA LYS A 179 -7.68 4.08 9.12
C LYS A 179 -7.86 5.42 9.82
N SER A 180 -7.73 6.58 9.16
CA SER A 180 -8.26 7.85 9.65
C SER A 180 -9.79 7.83 9.56
N TYR A 181 -10.52 8.64 10.31
CA TYR A 181 -11.98 8.50 10.44
C TYR A 181 -12.75 8.55 9.12
N GLY A 182 -12.40 9.46 8.19
CA GLY A 182 -13.04 9.53 6.88
C GLY A 182 -12.70 8.33 6.00
N ALA A 183 -11.41 8.01 5.88
CA ALA A 183 -10.94 6.85 5.12
C ALA A 183 -11.42 5.52 5.73
N LEU A 184 -11.51 5.44 7.06
CA LEU A 184 -12.06 4.29 7.77
C LEU A 184 -13.55 4.13 7.51
N SER A 185 -14.29 5.24 7.41
CA SER A 185 -15.71 5.23 7.05
C SER A 185 -15.94 4.65 5.65
N ALA A 186 -15.04 4.95 4.70
CA ALA A 186 -15.04 4.42 3.35
C ALA A 186 -14.58 2.94 3.28
N SER A 187 -13.78 2.49 4.25
CA SER A 187 -13.31 1.10 4.33
C SER A 187 -14.42 0.18 4.82
N ALA A 188 -14.51 -1.05 4.25
CA ALA A 188 -15.72 -1.87 4.37
C ALA A 188 -15.72 -2.90 5.53
N LYS A 189 -14.62 -3.07 6.29
CA LYS A 189 -14.55 -4.08 7.36
C LYS A 189 -15.12 -3.54 8.68
N ALA A 190 -16.27 -4.06 9.10
CA ALA A 190 -16.96 -3.63 10.32
C ALA A 190 -16.11 -3.79 11.60
N GLU A 191 -15.26 -4.81 11.67
CA GLU A 191 -14.31 -5.04 12.77
C GLU A 191 -13.39 -3.82 13.01
N PHE A 192 -12.99 -3.12 11.95
CA PHE A 192 -12.14 -1.93 12.06
C PHE A 192 -12.92 -0.67 12.44
N ARG A 193 -14.23 -0.62 12.20
CA ARG A 193 -15.07 0.57 12.43
C ARG A 193 -15.77 0.56 13.79
N ARG A 194 -16.36 -0.58 14.17
CA ARG A 194 -17.22 -0.69 15.38
C ARG A 194 -16.59 -0.18 16.68
N PRO A 195 -15.29 -0.44 16.96
CA PRO A 195 -14.68 0.01 18.21
C PRO A 195 -14.61 1.54 18.35
N PHE A 196 -14.68 2.29 17.25
CA PHE A 196 -14.47 3.73 17.24
C PHE A 196 -15.78 4.55 17.16
N GLY A 197 -16.95 3.91 17.26
CA GLY A 197 -18.25 4.58 17.35
C GLY A 197 -18.75 5.11 16.01
N ALA A 198 -19.28 6.33 15.99
CA ALA A 198 -19.88 6.92 14.82
C ALA A 198 -18.86 7.21 13.71
N MET A 199 -19.16 6.73 12.51
CA MET A 199 -18.39 7.00 11.30
C MET A 199 -18.91 8.24 10.58
N LEU A 200 -18.19 8.69 9.55
CA LEU A 200 -18.60 9.78 8.69
C LEU A 200 -19.96 9.43 8.03
N PRO A 201 -20.98 10.31 8.12
CA PRO A 201 -22.29 10.03 7.53
C PRO A 201 -22.26 10.02 6.00
N ASN A 202 -23.27 9.46 5.38
CA ASN A 202 -23.48 9.42 3.94
C ASN A 202 -22.34 8.68 3.20
N ILE A 203 -21.87 7.58 3.78
CA ILE A 203 -20.98 6.62 3.13
C ILE A 203 -21.74 5.31 2.97
N GLU A 204 -21.99 4.93 1.72
CA GLU A 204 -22.72 3.73 1.36
C GLU A 204 -21.79 2.68 0.74
N HIS A 205 -22.15 1.40 0.86
CA HIS A 205 -21.35 0.32 0.32
C HIS A 205 -22.15 -0.59 -0.59
N VAL A 206 -21.59 -0.89 -1.77
CA VAL A 206 -22.14 -1.86 -2.73
C VAL A 206 -21.17 -3.02 -2.96
N PRO A 207 -21.61 -4.20 -3.40
CA PRO A 207 -20.71 -5.28 -3.78
C PRO A 207 -19.72 -4.81 -4.85
N PHE A 208 -18.42 -5.15 -4.66
CA PHE A 208 -17.41 -4.91 -5.68
C PHE A 208 -17.68 -5.76 -6.92
N ASN A 209 -17.40 -5.23 -8.11
CA ASN A 209 -17.61 -5.90 -9.39
C ASN A 209 -19.10 -6.23 -9.69
N ASP A 210 -20.04 -5.43 -9.17
CA ASP A 210 -21.48 -5.54 -9.44
C ASP A 210 -22.08 -4.19 -9.90
N LEU A 211 -22.07 -3.97 -11.21
CA LEU A 211 -22.65 -2.77 -11.83
C LEU A 211 -24.16 -2.66 -11.60
N ARG A 212 -24.88 -3.78 -11.44
CA ARG A 212 -26.31 -3.77 -11.20
C ARG A 212 -26.62 -3.27 -9.80
N ALA A 213 -25.86 -3.72 -8.80
CA ALA A 213 -25.98 -3.22 -7.44
C ALA A 213 -25.65 -1.73 -7.36
N LEU A 214 -24.57 -1.29 -8.03
CA LEU A 214 -24.20 0.11 -8.08
C LEU A 214 -25.29 0.97 -8.73
N ARG A 215 -25.81 0.57 -9.90
CA ARG A 215 -26.92 1.28 -10.57
C ARG A 215 -28.17 1.38 -9.68
N ARG A 216 -28.53 0.30 -8.99
CA ARG A 216 -29.66 0.32 -8.04
C ARG A 216 -29.45 1.33 -6.93
N MET A 217 -28.25 1.37 -6.33
CA MET A 217 -27.90 2.33 -5.28
C MET A 217 -28.04 3.77 -5.78
N LEU A 218 -27.41 4.09 -6.92
CA LEU A 218 -27.48 5.43 -7.54
C LEU A 218 -28.92 5.85 -7.83
N HIS A 219 -29.72 4.93 -8.38
CA HIS A 219 -31.13 5.19 -8.67
C HIS A 219 -31.93 5.42 -7.40
N THR A 220 -31.75 4.60 -6.36
CA THR A 220 -32.47 4.74 -5.09
C THR A 220 -32.10 6.06 -4.41
N CYS A 221 -30.83 6.43 -4.32
CA CYS A 221 -30.41 7.72 -3.77
C CYS A 221 -31.05 8.89 -4.52
N LYS A 222 -31.10 8.85 -5.85
CA LYS A 222 -31.74 9.87 -6.67
C LYS A 222 -33.25 9.96 -6.41
N MET A 223 -33.92 8.83 -6.24
CA MET A 223 -35.41 8.80 -5.99
C MET A 223 -35.77 9.37 -4.63
N VAL A 224 -34.91 9.29 -3.63
CA VAL A 224 -35.18 9.88 -2.30
C VAL A 224 -34.59 11.29 -2.14
N GLY A 225 -33.98 11.84 -3.20
CA GLY A 225 -33.41 13.19 -3.19
C GLY A 225 -32.06 13.32 -2.50
N GLU A 226 -31.32 12.20 -2.34
CA GLU A 226 -29.95 12.13 -1.76
C GLU A 226 -28.94 11.75 -2.85
N ASP A 227 -28.81 12.56 -3.88
CA ASP A 227 -27.94 12.29 -5.02
C ASP A 227 -26.51 11.95 -4.58
N VAL A 228 -25.92 10.95 -5.23
CA VAL A 228 -24.54 10.53 -4.99
C VAL A 228 -23.56 11.53 -5.61
N GLY A 229 -22.64 12.07 -4.78
CA GLY A 229 -21.62 13.01 -5.21
C GLY A 229 -20.38 12.33 -5.77
N ALA A 230 -20.04 11.13 -5.27
CA ALA A 230 -18.85 10.41 -5.74
C ALA A 230 -18.97 8.90 -5.55
N ILE A 231 -18.18 8.17 -6.35
CA ILE A 231 -17.91 6.74 -6.19
C ILE A 231 -16.41 6.60 -5.94
N LEU A 232 -16.02 5.98 -4.80
CA LEU A 232 -14.63 5.72 -4.42
C LEU A 232 -14.34 4.23 -4.52
N LEU A 233 -13.38 3.84 -5.34
CA LEU A 233 -12.99 2.45 -5.57
C LEU A 233 -11.46 2.29 -5.65
N GLU A 234 -10.98 1.11 -5.25
CA GLU A 234 -9.70 0.57 -5.72
C GLU A 234 -9.92 -0.06 -7.11
N PRO A 235 -9.10 0.16 -8.14
CA PRO A 235 -9.24 -0.51 -9.43
C PRO A 235 -9.11 -2.05 -9.31
N ILE A 236 -8.20 -2.50 -8.44
CA ILE A 236 -8.08 -3.87 -7.93
C ILE A 236 -8.02 -3.75 -6.41
N GLN A 237 -8.90 -4.45 -5.70
CA GLN A 237 -8.89 -4.41 -4.24
C GLN A 237 -7.67 -5.14 -3.69
N GLY A 238 -6.76 -4.42 -3.04
CA GLY A 238 -5.54 -4.99 -2.47
C GLY A 238 -5.80 -5.76 -1.19
N GLU A 239 -6.17 -5.06 -0.14
CA GLU A 239 -6.42 -5.63 1.19
C GLU A 239 -7.73 -6.46 1.25
N GLY A 240 -8.60 -6.28 0.28
CA GLY A 240 -9.80 -7.10 0.06
C GLY A 240 -9.51 -8.55 -0.36
N GLY A 241 -8.28 -8.82 -0.82
CA GLY A 241 -7.83 -10.13 -1.26
C GLY A 241 -7.35 -10.20 -2.70
N VAL A 242 -6.77 -9.13 -3.24
CA VAL A 242 -6.37 -8.98 -4.66
C VAL A 242 -7.54 -9.32 -5.58
N ASN A 243 -8.67 -8.66 -5.35
CA ASN A 243 -9.88 -8.87 -6.15
C ASN A 243 -9.77 -8.09 -7.47
N ILE A 244 -9.62 -8.81 -8.57
CA ILE A 244 -9.53 -8.24 -9.92
C ILE A 244 -10.96 -8.18 -10.48
N PRO A 245 -11.45 -7.01 -10.91
CA PRO A 245 -12.78 -6.90 -11.50
C PRO A 245 -12.81 -7.44 -12.95
N ALA A 246 -14.01 -7.68 -13.45
CA ALA A 246 -14.23 -7.92 -14.88
C ALA A 246 -13.82 -6.69 -15.70
N ASP A 247 -13.41 -6.90 -16.95
CA ASP A 247 -12.85 -5.84 -17.79
C ASP A 247 -13.85 -4.69 -18.09
N ASP A 248 -15.14 -4.97 -18.05
CA ASP A 248 -16.22 -4.01 -18.27
C ASP A 248 -16.64 -3.26 -16.99
N TYR A 249 -16.15 -3.66 -15.82
CA TYR A 249 -16.59 -3.07 -14.55
C TYR A 249 -16.21 -1.61 -14.42
N LEU A 250 -14.92 -1.26 -14.50
CA LEU A 250 -14.49 0.14 -14.35
C LEU A 250 -15.02 1.06 -15.47
N PRO A 251 -15.05 0.65 -16.75
CA PRO A 251 -15.77 1.39 -17.80
C PRO A 251 -17.25 1.60 -17.48
N GLY A 252 -17.92 0.58 -16.95
CA GLY A 252 -19.31 0.67 -16.54
C GLY A 252 -19.52 1.61 -15.36
N VAL A 253 -18.60 1.61 -14.36
CA VAL A 253 -18.63 2.58 -13.25
C VAL A 253 -18.46 4.01 -13.78
N ARG A 254 -17.51 4.26 -14.70
CA ARG A 254 -17.32 5.58 -15.31
C ARG A 254 -18.59 6.05 -16.02
N ALA A 255 -19.20 5.18 -16.82
CA ALA A 255 -20.47 5.50 -17.50
C ALA A 255 -21.61 5.83 -16.52
N LEU A 256 -21.70 5.11 -15.38
CA LEU A 256 -22.66 5.41 -14.32
C LEU A 256 -22.37 6.75 -13.63
N CYS A 257 -21.09 7.06 -13.37
CA CYS A 257 -20.72 8.37 -12.84
C CYS A 257 -21.17 9.50 -13.78
N ASP A 258 -20.95 9.34 -15.08
CA ASP A 258 -21.36 10.33 -16.09
C ASP A 258 -22.90 10.46 -16.17
N GLU A 259 -23.64 9.34 -16.13
CA GLU A 259 -25.10 9.31 -16.17
C GLU A 259 -25.75 10.02 -14.97
N TYR A 260 -25.17 9.85 -13.76
CA TYR A 260 -25.73 10.40 -12.52
C TYR A 260 -25.06 11.71 -12.07
N GLY A 261 -24.03 12.17 -12.78
CA GLY A 261 -23.28 13.37 -12.44
C GLY A 261 -22.52 13.22 -11.12
N ALA A 262 -21.99 12.03 -10.87
CA ALA A 262 -21.12 11.72 -9.74
C ALA A 262 -19.65 11.74 -10.15
N LEU A 263 -18.74 12.05 -9.22
CA LEU A 263 -17.30 11.94 -9.45
C LEU A 263 -16.84 10.49 -9.34
N LEU A 264 -15.85 10.09 -10.15
CA LEU A 264 -15.11 8.84 -9.98
C LEU A 264 -13.79 9.12 -9.27
N LEU A 265 -13.62 8.54 -8.09
CA LEU A 265 -12.40 8.60 -7.29
C LEU A 265 -11.74 7.22 -7.35
N LEU A 266 -10.52 7.13 -7.84
CA LEU A 266 -9.75 5.89 -7.86
C LEU A 266 -8.61 5.93 -6.83
N ASP A 267 -8.66 4.99 -5.90
CA ASP A 267 -7.59 4.75 -4.94
C ASP A 267 -6.55 3.82 -5.57
N GLU A 268 -5.51 4.41 -6.10
CA GLU A 268 -4.35 3.71 -6.65
C GLU A 268 -3.13 3.74 -5.71
N VAL A 269 -3.37 3.88 -4.44
CA VAL A 269 -2.33 3.84 -3.41
C VAL A 269 -1.53 2.54 -3.46
N GLN A 270 -2.15 1.42 -3.80
CA GLN A 270 -1.47 0.13 -3.94
C GLN A 270 -1.27 -0.29 -5.40
N THR A 271 -2.22 -0.01 -6.26
CA THR A 271 -2.23 -0.49 -7.66
C THR A 271 -1.41 0.37 -8.61
N GLY A 272 -1.12 1.61 -8.24
CA GLY A 272 -0.39 2.56 -9.06
C GLY A 272 1.13 2.36 -9.06
N MET A 273 1.83 3.29 -9.67
CA MET A 273 3.30 3.34 -9.72
C MET A 273 3.93 2.07 -10.30
N GLY A 274 3.34 1.52 -11.37
CA GLY A 274 3.89 0.39 -12.11
C GLY A 274 3.47 -1.00 -11.64
N ARG A 275 2.86 -1.13 -10.45
CA ARG A 275 2.59 -2.40 -9.76
C ARG A 275 1.87 -3.44 -10.63
N THR A 276 0.87 -3.02 -11.40
CA THR A 276 0.00 -3.93 -12.17
C THR A 276 0.44 -4.15 -13.62
N GLY A 277 1.60 -3.58 -14.03
CA GLY A 277 2.10 -3.70 -15.40
C GLY A 277 1.86 -2.45 -16.27
N ARG A 278 1.21 -1.44 -15.75
CA ARG A 278 1.04 -0.10 -16.29
C ARG A 278 1.40 0.92 -15.23
N MET A 279 1.66 2.19 -15.60
CA MET A 279 1.96 3.24 -14.62
C MET A 279 0.82 3.38 -13.62
N PHE A 280 -0.42 3.40 -14.10
CA PHE A 280 -1.63 3.38 -13.29
C PHE A 280 -2.54 2.21 -13.70
N CYS A 281 -3.21 1.61 -12.72
CA CYS A 281 -4.07 0.45 -12.98
C CYS A 281 -5.29 0.80 -13.84
N CYS A 282 -5.84 2.01 -13.71
CA CYS A 282 -6.97 2.48 -14.53
C CYS A 282 -6.68 2.48 -16.04
N GLU A 283 -5.40 2.54 -16.45
CA GLU A 283 -4.99 2.48 -17.85
C GLU A 283 -5.29 1.12 -18.50
N HIS A 284 -5.34 0.04 -17.72
CA HIS A 284 -5.73 -1.29 -18.25
C HIS A 284 -7.17 -1.31 -18.76
N TYR A 285 -8.01 -0.43 -18.22
CA TYR A 285 -9.45 -0.36 -18.51
C TYR A 285 -9.82 0.86 -19.36
N GLY A 286 -8.84 1.67 -19.76
CA GLY A 286 -9.09 2.89 -20.53
C GLY A 286 -9.95 3.93 -19.79
N VAL A 287 -9.92 3.94 -18.45
CA VAL A 287 -10.74 4.82 -17.61
C VAL A 287 -9.92 5.97 -17.07
N VAL A 288 -10.47 7.17 -17.15
CA VAL A 288 -9.92 8.38 -16.52
C VAL A 288 -10.81 8.75 -15.34
N PRO A 289 -10.29 8.77 -14.09
CA PRO A 289 -11.05 9.23 -12.94
C PRO A 289 -11.10 10.76 -12.85
N ASP A 290 -11.97 11.29 -12.00
CA ASP A 290 -11.97 12.71 -11.63
C ASP A 290 -10.94 13.03 -10.54
N ILE A 291 -10.64 12.03 -9.68
CA ILE A 291 -9.58 12.07 -8.66
C ILE A 291 -8.82 10.74 -8.67
N LEU A 292 -7.50 10.84 -8.58
CA LEU A 292 -6.56 9.73 -8.44
C LEU A 292 -5.76 9.89 -7.14
N CYS A 293 -5.76 8.87 -6.28
CA CYS A 293 -5.00 8.85 -5.03
C CYS A 293 -3.73 8.02 -5.18
N LEU A 294 -2.57 8.58 -4.83
CA LEU A 294 -1.27 7.91 -4.83
C LEU A 294 -0.60 8.02 -3.46
N ALA A 295 0.12 7.00 -3.05
CA ALA A 295 1.03 6.98 -1.91
C ALA A 295 1.99 5.79 -2.00
N LYS A 296 2.36 5.17 -0.85
CA LYS A 296 3.21 3.97 -0.80
C LYS A 296 4.46 4.12 -1.67
N ALA A 297 4.51 3.44 -2.84
CA ALA A 297 5.64 3.50 -3.76
C ALA A 297 5.97 4.91 -4.27
N PHE A 298 5.06 5.87 -4.15
CA PHE A 298 5.27 7.25 -4.59
C PHE A 298 6.51 7.89 -3.95
N GLY A 299 6.83 7.54 -2.69
CA GLY A 299 8.03 8.00 -1.98
C GLY A 299 9.27 7.11 -2.17
N GLY A 300 9.23 6.14 -3.09
CA GLY A 300 10.35 5.26 -3.45
C GLY A 300 10.79 4.29 -2.36
N GLY A 301 9.93 4.01 -1.37
CA GLY A 301 10.29 3.19 -0.21
C GLY A 301 11.26 3.88 0.76
N VAL A 302 11.55 5.17 0.57
CA VAL A 302 12.55 5.94 1.35
C VAL A 302 11.88 7.03 2.19
N VAL A 303 10.92 7.75 1.63
CA VAL A 303 10.25 8.86 2.32
C VAL A 303 8.73 8.69 2.21
N PRO A 304 7.97 8.83 3.33
CA PRO A 304 6.52 8.88 3.27
C PRO A 304 6.05 10.03 2.37
N ALA A 305 5.23 9.71 1.37
CA ALA A 305 4.68 10.69 0.43
C ALA A 305 3.34 10.22 -0.11
N GLY A 306 2.47 11.16 -0.46
CA GLY A 306 1.20 10.92 -1.12
C GLY A 306 0.75 12.10 -1.96
N ALA A 307 -0.12 11.85 -2.91
CA ALA A 307 -0.73 12.87 -3.74
C ALA A 307 -2.18 12.52 -4.07
N CYS A 308 -3.07 13.49 -3.88
CA CYS A 308 -4.43 13.49 -4.40
C CYS A 308 -4.41 14.35 -5.68
N ILE A 309 -4.64 13.74 -6.83
CA ILE A 309 -4.52 14.39 -8.14
C ILE A 309 -5.90 14.44 -8.76
N GLY A 310 -6.30 15.57 -9.34
CA GLY A 310 -7.64 15.68 -9.87
C GLY A 310 -7.80 16.75 -10.94
N THR A 311 -9.00 16.81 -11.48
CA THR A 311 -9.36 17.77 -12.52
C THR A 311 -9.42 19.20 -12.00
N LYS A 312 -9.26 20.16 -12.90
CA LYS A 312 -9.43 21.59 -12.60
C LYS A 312 -10.80 21.88 -11.96
N ALA A 313 -11.83 21.22 -12.42
CA ALA A 313 -13.20 21.43 -11.91
C ALA A 313 -13.28 21.04 -10.43
N VAL A 314 -12.75 19.88 -10.04
CA VAL A 314 -12.73 19.41 -8.66
C VAL A 314 -11.94 20.35 -7.75
N PHE A 315 -10.75 20.78 -8.20
CA PHE A 315 -9.88 21.67 -7.41
C PHE A 315 -10.34 23.13 -7.36
N SER A 316 -11.30 23.55 -8.18
CA SER A 316 -11.72 24.95 -8.30
C SER A 316 -12.19 25.58 -6.97
N ARG A 317 -12.68 24.78 -6.04
CA ARG A 317 -13.10 25.26 -4.70
C ARG A 317 -11.91 25.74 -3.86
N LEU A 318 -10.75 25.09 -4.01
CA LEU A 318 -9.52 25.50 -3.32
C LEU A 318 -8.95 26.80 -3.90
N PHE A 319 -9.23 27.15 -5.17
CA PHE A 319 -8.71 28.37 -5.77
C PHE A 319 -9.24 29.63 -5.09
N LYS A 320 -10.48 29.58 -4.57
CA LYS A 320 -11.11 30.70 -3.87
C LYS A 320 -10.69 30.80 -2.40
N ASN A 321 -10.35 29.67 -1.80
CA ASN A 321 -9.87 29.60 -0.41
C ASN A 321 -8.78 28.52 -0.31
N PRO A 322 -7.51 28.87 -0.53
CA PRO A 322 -6.39 27.92 -0.50
C PRO A 322 -6.17 27.28 0.87
N PHE A 323 -6.69 27.87 1.94
CA PHE A 323 -6.60 27.33 3.30
C PHE A 323 -7.75 26.37 3.67
N LEU A 324 -8.69 26.12 2.77
CA LEU A 324 -9.79 25.19 3.01
C LEU A 324 -9.28 23.75 3.29
N HIS A 325 -8.16 23.37 2.71
CA HIS A 325 -7.48 22.11 2.97
C HIS A 325 -5.97 22.28 2.90
N THR A 326 -5.26 22.02 4.00
CA THR A 326 -3.81 22.19 4.12
C THR A 326 -3.17 21.03 4.86
N THR A 327 -1.86 20.89 4.71
CA THR A 327 -1.03 19.92 5.42
C THR A 327 0.34 20.55 5.68
N THR A 328 0.90 20.36 6.88
CA THR A 328 2.20 20.93 7.24
C THR A 328 3.35 20.27 6.50
N PHE A 329 3.34 18.95 6.38
CA PHE A 329 4.46 18.20 5.78
C PHE A 329 4.21 17.75 4.34
N GLY A 330 2.97 17.78 3.85
CA GLY A 330 2.65 17.31 2.50
C GLY A 330 3.36 18.13 1.42
N GLY A 331 4.07 17.44 0.52
CA GLY A 331 4.85 18.07 -0.55
C GLY A 331 6.10 18.79 -0.06
N ASN A 332 6.70 18.35 1.06
CA ASN A 332 8.00 18.87 1.49
C ASN A 332 9.11 18.54 0.49
N PRO A 333 10.20 19.31 0.46
CA PRO A 333 11.25 19.17 -0.55
C PRO A 333 11.88 17.77 -0.61
N VAL A 334 12.06 17.10 0.53
CA VAL A 334 12.65 15.75 0.59
C VAL A 334 11.70 14.72 0.00
N ALA A 335 10.41 14.78 0.33
CA ALA A 335 9.39 13.92 -0.26
C ALA A 335 9.22 14.16 -1.76
N CYS A 336 9.27 15.41 -2.21
CA CYS A 336 9.23 15.76 -3.63
C CYS A 336 10.45 15.22 -4.39
N ALA A 337 11.65 15.30 -3.81
CA ALA A 337 12.86 14.76 -4.40
C ALA A 337 12.79 13.23 -4.53
N ALA A 338 12.32 12.54 -3.49
CA ALA A 338 12.10 11.10 -3.51
C ALA A 338 11.09 10.68 -4.59
N ALA A 339 9.93 11.33 -4.64
CA ALA A 339 8.88 11.05 -5.63
C ALA A 339 9.36 11.31 -7.07
N MET A 340 10.07 12.41 -7.31
CA MET A 340 10.64 12.73 -8.62
C MET A 340 11.65 11.68 -9.08
N ALA A 341 12.56 11.26 -8.19
CA ALA A 341 13.53 10.22 -8.49
C ALA A 341 12.85 8.87 -8.73
N THR A 342 11.81 8.54 -7.96
CA THR A 342 11.02 7.31 -8.12
C THR A 342 10.35 7.25 -9.49
N ILE A 343 9.68 8.33 -9.91
CA ILE A 343 9.08 8.42 -11.25
C ILE A 343 10.16 8.25 -12.33
N ASN A 344 11.30 8.92 -12.17
CA ASN A 344 12.41 8.78 -13.12
C ASN A 344 12.90 7.34 -13.25
N VAL A 345 13.11 6.63 -12.13
CA VAL A 345 13.53 5.22 -12.11
C VAL A 345 12.48 4.32 -12.76
N LEU A 346 11.19 4.47 -12.43
CA LEU A 346 10.11 3.68 -13.04
C LEU A 346 10.12 3.77 -14.57
N LEU A 347 10.35 4.98 -15.10
CA LEU A 347 10.37 5.22 -16.54
C LEU A 347 11.67 4.74 -17.20
N GLU A 348 12.83 5.06 -16.62
CA GLU A 348 14.13 4.74 -17.19
C GLU A 348 14.43 3.23 -17.21
N GLU A 349 14.01 2.52 -16.15
CA GLU A 349 14.20 1.07 -16.04
C GLU A 349 13.01 0.26 -16.59
N HIS A 350 12.02 0.92 -17.17
CA HIS A 350 10.81 0.30 -17.73
C HIS A 350 10.15 -0.67 -16.73
N LEU A 351 10.07 -0.25 -15.44
CA LEU A 351 9.59 -1.12 -14.37
C LEU A 351 8.11 -1.50 -14.50
N PRO A 352 7.20 -0.65 -15.02
CA PRO A 352 5.83 -1.08 -15.25
C PRO A 352 5.75 -2.26 -16.23
N GLU A 353 6.40 -2.18 -17.38
CA GLU A 353 6.40 -3.25 -18.40
C GLU A 353 7.10 -4.52 -17.88
N ARG A 354 8.17 -4.34 -17.09
CA ARG A 354 8.85 -5.44 -16.40
C ARG A 354 7.89 -6.13 -15.42
N ALA A 355 7.12 -5.37 -14.63
CA ALA A 355 6.13 -5.92 -13.71
C ALA A 355 5.05 -6.73 -14.41
N GLY A 356 4.63 -6.32 -15.62
CA GLY A 356 3.72 -7.10 -16.46
C GLY A 356 4.31 -8.46 -16.80
N ARG A 357 5.49 -8.48 -17.43
CA ARG A 357 6.15 -9.73 -17.88
C ARG A 357 6.55 -10.65 -16.69
N MET A 358 7.13 -10.07 -15.64
CA MET A 358 7.52 -10.85 -14.46
C MET A 358 6.30 -11.36 -13.70
N GLY A 359 5.22 -10.57 -13.65
CA GLY A 359 3.96 -10.96 -13.04
C GLY A 359 3.33 -12.17 -13.73
N GLU A 360 3.29 -12.20 -15.05
CA GLU A 360 2.83 -13.38 -15.83
C GLU A 360 3.68 -14.62 -15.51
N ARG A 361 5.02 -14.49 -15.48
CA ARG A 361 5.91 -15.59 -15.13
C ARG A 361 5.64 -16.11 -13.72
N MET A 362 5.59 -15.23 -12.72
CA MET A 362 5.36 -15.63 -11.33
C MET A 362 3.96 -16.20 -11.13
N LEU A 363 2.92 -15.61 -11.72
CA LEU A 363 1.56 -16.12 -11.61
C LEU A 363 1.43 -17.53 -12.20
N ASN A 364 2.04 -17.78 -13.36
CA ASN A 364 2.09 -19.12 -13.96
C ASN A 364 2.81 -20.12 -13.03
N GLY A 365 3.92 -19.71 -12.41
CA GLY A 365 4.64 -20.52 -11.42
C GLY A 365 3.81 -20.82 -10.19
N ILE A 366 3.14 -19.81 -9.63
CA ILE A 366 2.22 -19.94 -8.49
C ILE A 366 1.07 -20.89 -8.85
N GLN A 367 0.40 -20.68 -9.99
CA GLN A 367 -0.71 -21.52 -10.45
C GLN A 367 -0.27 -22.97 -10.67
N SER A 368 0.95 -23.19 -11.17
CA SER A 368 1.52 -24.53 -11.31
C SER A 368 1.76 -25.18 -9.94
N ALA A 369 2.29 -24.43 -8.97
CA ALA A 369 2.53 -24.93 -7.61
C ALA A 369 1.22 -25.30 -6.90
N VAL A 370 0.17 -24.51 -7.03
CA VAL A 370 -1.11 -24.76 -6.33
C VAL A 370 -1.98 -25.84 -6.98
N ARG A 371 -1.77 -26.15 -8.27
CA ARG A 371 -2.60 -27.08 -9.04
C ARG A 371 -2.74 -28.45 -8.38
N ASN A 372 -1.69 -28.91 -7.70
CA ASN A 372 -1.65 -30.23 -7.05
C ASN A 372 -2.21 -30.22 -5.62
N HIS A 373 -2.72 -29.07 -5.14
CA HIS A 373 -3.21 -28.87 -3.79
C HIS A 373 -4.65 -28.32 -3.75
N PRO A 374 -5.62 -28.89 -4.51
CA PRO A 374 -7.00 -28.42 -4.55
C PRO A 374 -7.72 -28.53 -3.21
N ASP A 375 -7.18 -29.38 -2.29
CA ASP A 375 -7.72 -29.52 -0.96
C ASP A 375 -7.39 -28.33 -0.03
N LEU A 376 -6.34 -27.59 -0.32
CA LEU A 376 -5.89 -26.41 0.43
C LEU A 376 -6.31 -25.10 -0.24
N VAL A 377 -6.16 -25.00 -1.55
CA VAL A 377 -6.26 -23.76 -2.33
C VAL A 377 -7.59 -23.66 -3.07
N VAL A 378 -8.21 -22.50 -3.02
CA VAL A 378 -9.44 -22.14 -3.75
C VAL A 378 -9.11 -21.48 -5.08
N ASP A 379 -8.17 -20.52 -5.07
CA ASP A 379 -7.84 -19.72 -6.25
C ASP A 379 -6.42 -19.14 -6.17
N ALA A 380 -5.82 -18.86 -7.33
CA ALA A 380 -4.57 -18.12 -7.49
C ALA A 380 -4.71 -17.12 -8.62
N ARG A 381 -4.63 -15.82 -8.30
CA ARG A 381 -4.91 -14.70 -9.18
C ARG A 381 -3.90 -13.59 -9.04
N GLY A 382 -3.81 -12.71 -10.05
CA GLY A 382 -2.94 -11.55 -10.01
C GLY A 382 -2.98 -10.72 -11.29
N LYS A 383 -2.44 -9.50 -11.20
CA LYS A 383 -2.19 -8.61 -12.34
C LYS A 383 -0.87 -7.88 -12.11
N GLY A 384 0.08 -8.05 -13.04
CA GLY A 384 1.45 -7.64 -12.80
C GLY A 384 2.02 -8.33 -11.55
N LEU A 385 2.77 -7.59 -10.73
CA LEU A 385 3.35 -8.09 -9.48
C LEU A 385 2.47 -7.82 -8.26
N LEU A 386 1.16 -7.85 -8.43
CA LEU A 386 0.16 -7.89 -7.37
C LEU A 386 -0.60 -9.22 -7.51
N MET A 387 -0.22 -10.23 -6.73
CA MET A 387 -0.71 -11.60 -6.85
C MET A 387 -1.18 -12.13 -5.50
N ALA A 388 -2.05 -13.12 -5.52
CA ALA A 388 -2.57 -13.74 -4.31
C ALA A 388 -2.94 -15.21 -4.52
N ILE A 389 -2.90 -15.95 -3.40
CA ILE A 389 -3.46 -17.29 -3.26
C ILE A 389 -4.57 -17.20 -2.21
N GLU A 390 -5.74 -17.72 -2.52
CA GLU A 390 -6.86 -17.85 -1.59
C GLU A 390 -6.98 -19.31 -1.10
N PHE A 391 -7.00 -19.46 0.21
CA PHE A 391 -7.12 -20.76 0.88
C PHE A 391 -8.56 -21.02 1.35
N LYS A 392 -8.87 -22.27 1.66
CA LYS A 392 -10.19 -22.67 2.17
C LYS A 392 -10.50 -22.08 3.55
N ASP A 393 -9.49 -21.85 4.36
CA ASP A 393 -9.60 -21.29 5.71
C ASP A 393 -8.44 -20.38 6.08
N ASP A 394 -8.62 -19.59 7.14
CA ASP A 394 -7.67 -18.58 7.62
C ASP A 394 -6.39 -19.22 8.19
N ARG A 395 -6.49 -20.39 8.84
CA ARG A 395 -5.38 -21.09 9.46
C ARG A 395 -4.37 -21.57 8.43
N THR A 396 -4.87 -22.09 7.30
CA THR A 396 -4.03 -22.54 6.18
C THR A 396 -3.20 -21.40 5.60
N GLY A 397 -3.79 -20.22 5.43
CA GLY A 397 -3.06 -19.02 4.98
C GLY A 397 -1.96 -18.61 5.96
N PHE A 398 -2.25 -18.61 7.26
CA PHE A 398 -1.26 -18.29 8.28
C PHE A 398 -0.09 -19.28 8.32
N GLU A 399 -0.38 -20.58 8.20
CA GLU A 399 0.63 -21.63 8.18
C GLU A 399 1.54 -21.51 6.93
N LEU A 400 0.98 -21.22 5.74
CA LEU A 400 1.81 -20.95 4.57
C LEU A 400 2.81 -19.82 4.84
N GLY A 401 2.37 -18.74 5.47
CA GLY A 401 3.26 -17.63 5.78
C GLY A 401 4.44 -18.01 6.66
N LYS A 402 4.26 -18.95 7.63
CA LYS A 402 5.35 -19.49 8.43
C LYS A 402 6.30 -20.35 7.59
N GLN A 403 5.72 -21.27 6.80
CA GLN A 403 6.49 -22.15 5.93
C GLN A 403 7.34 -21.38 4.90
N MET A 404 6.81 -20.27 4.37
CA MET A 404 7.55 -19.39 3.46
C MET A 404 8.68 -18.64 4.19
N LEU A 405 8.40 -18.11 5.41
CA LEU A 405 9.43 -17.45 6.23
C LEU A 405 10.60 -18.40 6.57
N GLU A 406 10.30 -19.66 6.93
CA GLU A 406 11.33 -20.70 7.17
C GLU A 406 12.21 -20.95 5.94
N ARG A 407 11.67 -20.74 4.74
CA ARG A 407 12.39 -20.84 3.46
C ARG A 407 12.99 -19.53 2.98
N GLY A 408 13.05 -18.51 3.84
CA GLY A 408 13.66 -17.23 3.50
C GLY A 408 12.83 -16.39 2.53
N VAL A 409 11.50 -16.50 2.55
CA VAL A 409 10.60 -15.68 1.72
C VAL A 409 9.56 -15.01 2.63
N LEU A 410 9.48 -13.68 2.58
CA LEU A 410 8.46 -12.91 3.28
C LEU A 410 7.21 -12.78 2.41
N VAL A 411 6.07 -13.18 2.95
CA VAL A 411 4.74 -12.98 2.34
C VAL A 411 3.77 -12.47 3.40
N SER A 412 2.67 -11.85 2.98
CA SER A 412 1.68 -11.32 3.92
C SER A 412 0.26 -11.77 3.59
N GLY A 413 -0.53 -11.95 4.64
CA GLY A 413 -1.99 -11.99 4.52
C GLY A 413 -2.55 -10.63 4.14
N THR A 414 -3.85 -10.58 3.83
CA THR A 414 -4.58 -9.33 3.59
C THR A 414 -5.43 -8.97 4.80
N LEU A 415 -5.62 -7.66 5.05
CA LEU A 415 -6.30 -7.18 6.27
C LEU A 415 -7.79 -7.49 6.31
N VAL A 416 -8.43 -7.61 5.15
CA VAL A 416 -9.89 -7.79 5.05
C VAL A 416 -10.26 -9.24 4.86
N ASN A 417 -9.46 -10.05 4.14
CA ASN A 417 -9.69 -11.46 3.90
C ASN A 417 -8.51 -12.30 4.41
N ALA A 418 -8.61 -12.86 5.61
CA ALA A 418 -7.54 -13.63 6.26
C ALA A 418 -7.17 -14.93 5.52
N ARG A 419 -8.05 -15.45 4.65
CA ARG A 419 -7.76 -16.62 3.80
C ARG A 419 -6.80 -16.36 2.65
N VAL A 420 -6.44 -15.10 2.41
CA VAL A 420 -5.61 -14.71 1.27
C VAL A 420 -4.20 -14.39 1.70
N ILE A 421 -3.23 -15.02 1.06
CA ILE A 421 -1.81 -14.64 1.12
C ILE A 421 -1.45 -13.92 -0.16
N ARG A 422 -0.90 -12.72 0.00
CA ARG A 422 -0.48 -11.85 -1.09
C ARG A 422 1.02 -11.99 -1.36
N PHE A 423 1.38 -11.96 -2.64
CA PHE A 423 2.74 -11.86 -3.16
C PHE A 423 2.86 -10.52 -3.88
N GLU A 424 3.66 -9.62 -3.32
CA GLU A 424 3.81 -8.25 -3.79
C GLU A 424 5.29 -7.81 -3.77
N PRO A 425 6.19 -8.53 -4.49
CA PRO A 425 7.62 -8.22 -4.48
C PRO A 425 7.92 -6.86 -5.11
N PRO A 426 9.11 -6.27 -4.87
CA PRO A 426 9.60 -5.15 -5.66
C PRO A 426 9.57 -5.46 -7.17
N LEU A 427 9.35 -4.41 -8.00
CA LEU A 427 9.29 -4.60 -9.46
C LEU A 427 10.64 -4.99 -10.06
N THR A 428 11.70 -4.83 -9.27
CA THR A 428 13.08 -5.19 -9.57
C THR A 428 13.42 -6.66 -9.29
N ILE A 429 12.47 -7.47 -8.79
CA ILE A 429 12.70 -8.90 -8.51
C ILE A 429 13.33 -9.61 -9.72
N THR A 430 14.36 -10.44 -9.49
CA THR A 430 15.06 -11.14 -10.58
C THR A 430 14.33 -12.43 -11.00
N HIS A 431 14.70 -12.99 -12.14
CA HIS A 431 14.16 -14.27 -12.59
C HIS A 431 14.49 -15.40 -11.60
N GLU A 432 15.71 -15.42 -11.10
CA GLU A 432 16.19 -16.42 -10.13
C GLU A 432 15.43 -16.32 -8.81
N GLN A 433 15.19 -15.10 -8.32
CA GLN A 433 14.41 -14.89 -7.10
C GLN A 433 12.94 -15.29 -7.30
N ALA A 434 12.35 -14.95 -8.44
CA ALA A 434 10.97 -15.32 -8.79
C ALA A 434 10.80 -16.85 -8.86
N ASP A 435 11.74 -17.55 -9.50
CA ASP A 435 11.73 -19.01 -9.60
C ASP A 435 11.93 -19.67 -8.24
N TYR A 436 12.83 -19.12 -7.41
CA TYR A 436 13.02 -19.59 -6.04
C TYR A 436 11.74 -19.44 -5.20
N VAL A 437 11.05 -18.30 -5.29
CA VAL A 437 9.79 -18.07 -4.57
C VAL A 437 8.72 -19.10 -4.98
N CYS A 438 8.59 -19.40 -6.28
CA CYS A 438 7.66 -20.41 -6.77
C CYS A 438 8.02 -21.83 -6.28
N ALA A 439 9.31 -22.17 -6.25
CA ALA A 439 9.78 -23.45 -5.73
C ALA A 439 9.57 -23.59 -4.22
N ALA A 440 9.85 -22.52 -3.46
CA ALA A 440 9.61 -22.45 -2.02
C ALA A 440 8.11 -22.62 -1.69
N LEU A 441 7.24 -22.01 -2.51
CA LEU A 441 5.79 -22.17 -2.40
C LEU A 441 5.38 -23.63 -2.60
N GLY A 442 5.84 -24.28 -3.68
CA GLY A 442 5.53 -25.68 -3.95
C GLY A 442 5.96 -26.60 -2.81
N SER A 443 7.19 -26.41 -2.30
CA SER A 443 7.71 -27.16 -1.15
C SER A 443 6.91 -26.93 0.14
N SER A 444 6.44 -25.69 0.36
CA SER A 444 5.61 -25.34 1.51
C SER A 444 4.24 -26.01 1.45
N LEU A 445 3.58 -25.95 0.31
CA LEU A 445 2.27 -26.62 0.11
C LEU A 445 2.37 -28.13 0.26
N GLN A 446 3.44 -28.76 -0.23
CA GLN A 446 3.67 -30.19 -0.08
C GLN A 446 3.84 -30.58 1.41
N ALA A 447 4.62 -29.81 2.17
CA ALA A 447 4.80 -30.02 3.61
C ALA A 447 3.46 -29.92 4.37
N MET A 448 2.66 -28.89 4.06
CA MET A 448 1.35 -28.68 4.67
C MET A 448 0.37 -29.80 4.33
N SER A 449 0.35 -30.29 3.09
CA SER A 449 -0.51 -31.42 2.67
C SER A 449 -0.14 -32.73 3.37
N THR A 450 1.14 -32.92 3.70
CA THR A 450 1.59 -34.11 4.43
C THR A 450 1.13 -34.06 5.89
N LEU A 451 1.26 -32.91 6.55
CA LEU A 451 0.80 -32.70 7.93
C LEU A 451 -0.72 -32.89 8.07
N ALA A 452 -1.51 -32.42 7.10
CA ALA A 452 -2.96 -32.57 7.10
C ALA A 452 -3.45 -34.04 6.95
N LYS A 453 -2.61 -34.96 6.44
CA LYS A 453 -2.92 -36.38 6.30
C LYS A 453 -2.53 -37.22 7.53
N THR A 454 -1.67 -36.68 8.39
CA THR A 454 -1.13 -37.40 9.56
C THR A 454 -1.74 -36.95 10.90
N GLY A 455 -2.54 -35.89 10.92
CA GLY A 455 -3.31 -35.40 12.08
C GLY A 455 -4.81 -35.54 11.87
#